data_6e2d839d521d7249b183397b7ae52efd
#
_entry.id   6e2d839d521d7249b183397b7ae52efd
#
_cell.length_a   1.000
_cell.length_b   1.000
_cell.length_c   1.000
_cell.angle_alpha   90.00
_cell.angle_beta   90.00
_cell.angle_gamma   90.00
#
_symmetry.space_group_name_H-M   'P 1'
#
loop_
_entity.id
_entity.type
_entity.pdbx_description
1 polymer ?
#
loop_
_entity_poly.entity_id
_entity_poly.type
_entity_poly.pdbx_seq_one_letter_code
_entity_poly.pdbx_strand_id
1 'polypeptide(L)'
;MSQTNYRICSNCIMDTSDAGITFDARGWCDYCNNYHDNILPHWHTDERGQAEIDTMVAKIRKDGEGREYDCLLGISGGVDSSYLAYLAK
;
A
#
# COMPACT_ATOMS: atom_id res chain seq x y z
N MET A 1 -21.15 24.21 13.85
CA MET A 1 -20.39 23.79 12.70
C MET A 1 -21.23 23.84 11.43
N SER A 2 -20.69 24.38 10.41
CA SER A 2 -21.39 24.50 9.15
C SER A 2 -21.49 23.17 8.41
N GLN A 3 -22.70 22.85 7.93
CA GLN A 3 -22.93 21.69 7.09
C GLN A 3 -23.04 22.08 5.62
N THR A 4 -22.86 23.36 5.31
CA THR A 4 -23.12 23.88 3.98
C THR A 4 -22.09 23.44 2.94
N ASN A 5 -20.94 22.96 3.39
CA ASN A 5 -19.85 22.60 2.48
C ASN A 5 -19.64 21.10 2.37
N TYR A 6 -20.72 20.33 2.54
CA TYR A 6 -20.60 18.89 2.34
C TYR A 6 -20.11 18.62 0.94
N ARG A 7 -19.15 17.73 0.85
CA ARG A 7 -18.49 17.45 -0.43
C ARG A 7 -17.97 16.03 -0.46
N ILE A 8 -18.13 15.40 -1.60
CA ILE A 8 -17.62 14.05 -1.85
C ILE A 8 -16.49 14.16 -2.88
N CYS A 9 -15.42 13.41 -2.69
CA CYS A 9 -14.35 13.35 -3.67
C CYS A 9 -14.90 12.91 -5.03
N SER A 10 -14.46 13.57 -6.09
CA SER A 10 -14.94 13.25 -7.44
C SER A 10 -14.29 11.97 -7.99
N ASN A 11 -13.28 11.42 -7.32
CA ASN A 11 -12.57 10.24 -7.78
C ASN A 11 -12.79 9.00 -6.89
N CYS A 12 -13.03 9.19 -5.61
CA CYS A 12 -13.29 8.09 -4.68
C CYS A 12 -14.53 8.38 -3.86
N ILE A 13 -14.72 7.67 -2.75
CA ILE A 13 -15.93 7.84 -1.92
C ILE A 13 -15.68 8.63 -0.64
N MET A 14 -14.47 9.13 -0.44
CA MET A 14 -14.18 9.94 0.74
C MET A 14 -14.94 11.27 0.67
N ASP A 15 -15.30 11.77 1.82
CA ASP A 15 -16.08 13.01 1.90
C ASP A 15 -15.67 13.84 3.10
N THR A 16 -16.40 14.95 3.31
CA THR A 16 -16.11 15.89 4.36
C THR A 16 -16.43 15.39 5.77
N SER A 17 -16.90 14.16 5.91
CA SER A 17 -16.98 13.54 7.24
C SER A 17 -15.59 13.29 7.83
N ASP A 18 -14.57 13.22 6.99
CA ASP A 18 -13.19 13.25 7.44
C ASP A 18 -12.76 14.70 7.62
N ALA A 19 -12.56 15.11 8.87
CA ALA A 19 -12.27 16.51 9.20
C ALA A 19 -10.97 17.03 8.58
N GLY A 20 -10.03 16.14 8.25
CA GLY A 20 -8.75 16.52 7.67
C GLY A 20 -8.70 16.49 6.15
N ILE A 21 -9.82 16.14 5.49
CA ILE A 21 -9.81 15.99 4.05
C ILE A 21 -9.67 17.34 3.33
N THR A 22 -8.90 17.36 2.26
CA THR A 22 -8.76 18.53 1.39
C THR A 22 -9.01 18.09 -0.05
N PHE A 23 -9.38 19.05 -0.90
CA PHE A 23 -9.70 18.79 -2.30
C PHE A 23 -8.88 19.71 -3.21
N ASP A 24 -8.48 19.19 -4.38
CA ASP A 24 -7.81 20.00 -5.39
C ASP A 24 -8.82 20.64 -6.34
N ALA A 25 -8.32 21.29 -7.39
CA ALA A 25 -9.17 21.97 -8.36
C ALA A 25 -10.09 21.03 -9.13
N ARG A 26 -9.73 19.74 -9.24
CA ARG A 26 -10.57 18.73 -9.90
C ARG A 26 -11.64 18.19 -8.99
N GLY A 27 -11.56 18.46 -7.69
CA GLY A 27 -12.44 17.86 -6.71
C GLY A 27 -11.91 16.53 -6.18
N TRP A 28 -10.66 16.15 -6.48
CA TRP A 28 -10.02 14.97 -5.94
C TRP A 28 -9.53 15.26 -4.53
N CYS A 29 -9.69 14.29 -3.63
CA CYS A 29 -9.22 14.47 -2.26
C CYS A 29 -7.70 14.25 -2.16
N ASP A 30 -7.16 14.62 -1.01
CA ASP A 30 -5.73 14.47 -0.73
C ASP A 30 -5.30 13.01 -0.73
N TYR A 31 -6.17 12.07 -0.34
CA TYR A 31 -5.84 10.65 -0.39
C TYR A 31 -5.65 10.17 -1.83
N CYS A 32 -6.50 10.62 -2.75
CA CYS A 32 -6.35 10.29 -4.16
C CYS A 32 -5.08 10.88 -4.74
N ASN A 33 -4.77 12.12 -4.40
CA ASN A 33 -3.56 12.75 -4.87
C ASN A 33 -2.31 12.06 -4.32
N ASN A 34 -2.33 11.70 -3.03
CA ASN A 34 -1.23 10.97 -2.45
C ASN A 34 -1.03 9.61 -3.13
N TYR A 35 -2.13 8.90 -3.39
CA TYR A 35 -2.04 7.62 -4.06
C TYR A 35 -1.42 7.75 -5.44
N HIS A 36 -1.91 8.70 -6.26
CA HIS A 36 -1.42 8.86 -7.62
C HIS A 36 0.01 9.39 -7.68
N ASP A 37 0.37 10.28 -6.75
CA ASP A 37 1.69 10.94 -6.79
C ASP A 37 2.77 10.13 -6.11
N ASN A 38 2.44 9.42 -5.03
CA ASN A 38 3.45 8.83 -4.15
C ASN A 38 3.37 7.31 -4.03
N ILE A 39 2.24 6.69 -4.36
CA ILE A 39 2.08 5.25 -4.20
C ILE A 39 2.05 4.55 -5.56
N LEU A 40 1.16 4.99 -6.44
CA LEU A 40 0.99 4.33 -7.74
C LEU A 40 2.28 4.24 -8.56
N PRO A 41 3.14 5.27 -8.61
CA PRO A 41 4.38 5.17 -9.39
C PRO A 41 5.32 4.06 -8.91
N HIS A 42 5.17 3.61 -7.67
CA HIS A 42 6.00 2.57 -7.09
C HIS A 42 5.28 1.23 -6.92
N TRP A 43 4.01 1.18 -7.34
CA TRP A 43 3.22 -0.04 -7.24
C TRP A 43 3.19 -0.72 -8.60
N HIS A 44 3.93 -1.80 -8.71
CA HIS A 44 4.02 -2.55 -9.96
C HIS A 44 3.38 -3.92 -9.78
N THR A 45 2.27 -4.13 -10.50
CA THR A 45 1.53 -5.40 -10.44
C THR A 45 1.77 -6.25 -11.68
N ASP A 46 2.76 -5.89 -12.46
CA ASP A 46 3.14 -6.57 -13.69
C ASP A 46 4.52 -7.23 -13.55
N GLU A 47 5.20 -7.46 -14.68
CA GLU A 47 6.52 -8.08 -14.70
C GLU A 47 7.56 -7.32 -13.88
N ARG A 48 7.44 -5.99 -13.78
CA ARG A 48 8.38 -5.20 -12.97
C ARG A 48 8.24 -5.54 -11.50
N GLY A 49 7.01 -5.72 -11.02
CA GLY A 49 6.77 -6.11 -9.64
C GLY A 49 7.34 -7.49 -9.36
N GLN A 50 7.20 -8.42 -10.30
CA GLN A 50 7.76 -9.75 -10.15
C GLN A 50 9.28 -9.69 -10.08
N ALA A 51 9.90 -8.88 -10.93
CA ALA A 51 11.36 -8.71 -10.92
C ALA A 51 11.85 -8.09 -9.61
N GLU A 52 11.12 -7.13 -9.08
CA GLU A 52 11.45 -6.51 -7.79
C GLU A 52 11.38 -7.51 -6.65
N ILE A 53 10.35 -8.34 -6.63
CA ILE A 53 10.19 -9.39 -5.62
C ILE A 53 11.32 -10.39 -5.73
N ASP A 54 11.64 -10.82 -6.95
CA ASP A 54 12.71 -11.79 -7.17
C ASP A 54 14.06 -11.26 -6.67
N THR A 55 14.33 -9.98 -6.94
CA THR A 55 15.55 -9.33 -6.46
C THR A 55 15.59 -9.26 -4.94
N MET A 56 14.46 -8.90 -4.33
CA MET A 56 14.35 -8.81 -2.88
C MET A 56 14.57 -10.17 -2.22
N VAL A 57 13.94 -11.21 -2.75
CA VAL A 57 14.06 -12.56 -2.21
C VAL A 57 15.49 -13.06 -2.33
N ALA A 58 16.13 -12.80 -3.48
CA ALA A 58 17.53 -13.19 -3.66
C ALA A 58 18.45 -12.51 -2.64
N LYS A 59 18.20 -11.23 -2.35
CA LYS A 59 18.97 -10.50 -1.35
C LYS A 59 18.76 -11.07 0.05
N ILE A 60 17.51 -11.38 0.39
CA ILE A 60 17.18 -11.94 1.70
C ILE A 60 17.90 -13.29 1.88
N ARG A 61 17.87 -14.14 0.87
CA ARG A 61 18.53 -15.43 0.94
C ARG A 61 20.03 -15.29 1.08
N LYS A 62 20.62 -14.37 0.34
CA LYS A 62 22.06 -14.12 0.40
C LYS A 62 22.47 -13.61 1.77
N ASP A 63 21.74 -12.66 2.31
CA ASP A 63 22.02 -12.07 3.62
C ASP A 63 21.85 -13.11 4.75
N GLY A 64 21.00 -14.10 4.52
CA GLY A 64 20.74 -15.16 5.48
C GLY A 64 21.68 -16.36 5.39
N GLU A 65 22.62 -16.37 4.45
CA GLU A 65 23.55 -17.49 4.30
C GLU A 65 24.30 -17.76 5.60
N GLY A 66 24.36 -19.03 5.98
CA GLY A 66 25.02 -19.44 7.21
C GLY A 66 24.20 -19.27 8.45
N ARG A 67 22.98 -18.80 8.34
CA ARG A 67 22.05 -18.63 9.46
C ARG A 67 20.92 -19.64 9.36
N GLU A 68 20.30 -19.93 10.51
CA GLU A 68 19.17 -20.87 10.54
C GLU A 68 17.94 -20.32 9.80
N TYR A 69 17.70 -19.00 9.88
CA TYR A 69 16.56 -18.36 9.26
C TYR A 69 17.00 -17.19 8.41
N ASP A 70 16.31 -17.00 7.29
CA ASP A 70 16.59 -15.90 6.37
C ASP A 70 15.87 -14.61 6.76
N CYS A 71 14.68 -14.71 7.32
CA CYS A 71 13.89 -13.55 7.66
C CYS A 71 12.90 -13.87 8.77
N LEU A 72 12.23 -12.83 9.25
CA LEU A 72 11.17 -12.91 10.27
C LEU A 72 9.88 -12.42 9.67
N LEU A 73 8.81 -13.19 9.83
CA LEU A 73 7.48 -12.82 9.36
C LEU A 73 6.51 -12.81 10.52
N GLY A 74 5.84 -11.66 10.71
CA GLY A 74 4.80 -11.55 11.72
C GLY A 74 3.45 -12.03 11.21
N ILE A 75 2.75 -12.81 12.01
CA ILE A 75 1.42 -13.31 11.67
C ILE A 75 0.43 -12.84 12.71
N SER A 76 -0.58 -12.08 12.27
CA SER A 76 -1.61 -11.54 13.16
C SER A 76 -2.80 -12.49 13.37
N GLY A 77 -2.86 -13.56 12.57
CA GLY A 77 -3.99 -14.47 12.59
C GLY A 77 -5.06 -14.14 11.56
N GLY A 78 -4.91 -13.04 10.85
CA GLY A 78 -5.83 -12.67 9.78
C GLY A 78 -5.54 -13.40 8.48
N VAL A 79 -6.44 -13.25 7.52
CA VAL A 79 -6.33 -13.92 6.22
C VAL A 79 -5.09 -13.45 5.46
N ASP A 80 -4.84 -12.14 5.45
CA ASP A 80 -3.75 -11.58 4.67
C ASP A 80 -2.38 -12.05 5.15
N SER A 81 -2.14 -12.00 6.47
CA SER A 81 -0.86 -12.42 7.01
C SER A 81 -0.65 -13.93 6.88
N SER A 82 -1.73 -14.69 7.00
CA SER A 82 -1.65 -16.15 6.84
C SER A 82 -1.35 -16.52 5.39
N TYR A 83 -1.96 -15.82 4.43
CA TYR A 83 -1.69 -16.06 3.02
C TYR A 83 -0.26 -15.64 2.64
N LEU A 84 0.21 -14.54 3.21
CA LEU A 84 1.59 -14.10 3.00
C LEU A 84 2.57 -15.16 3.49
N ALA A 85 2.32 -15.77 4.65
CA ALA A 85 3.17 -16.85 5.17
C ALA A 85 3.17 -18.04 4.21
N TYR A 86 2.03 -18.38 3.63
CA TYR A 86 1.93 -19.44 2.64
C TYR A 86 2.76 -19.13 1.39
N LEU A 87 2.67 -17.91 0.90
CA LEU A 87 3.42 -17.49 -0.29
C LEU A 87 4.92 -17.42 -0.03
N ALA A 88 5.32 -17.05 1.19
CA ALA A 88 6.73 -16.92 1.55
C ALA A 88 7.44 -18.26 1.71
N LYS A 89 6.67 -19.32 1.88
CA LYS A 89 7.24 -20.66 2.04
C LYS A 89 7.94 -21.09 0.76
#